data_4d4ec853beb224e8350ac3b8343edc6c
#
_entry.id   4d4ec853beb224e8350ac3b8343edc6c
#
_cell.length_a   1.000
_cell.length_b   1.000
_cell.length_c   1.000
_cell.angle_alpha   90.00
_cell.angle_beta   90.00
_cell.angle_gamma   90.00
#
_symmetry.space_group_name_H-M   'P 1'
#
loop_
_entity.id
_entity.type
_entity.pdbx_description
1 polymer ?
#
loop_
_entity_poly.entity_id
_entity_poly.type
_entity_poly.pdbx_seq_one_letter_code
_entity_poly.pdbx_strand_id
1 'polypeptide(L)'
;MSSYLEALRQAAILFPVLAVLFTVPYIAFNYHKYGSVLSVRILVVYSFVLYLLCVYCLVILPLPSSEAAAALHGHKAQLIPFAFVGDILRTSHVVWNRPETWVSLFTCGAFLTTAFNLLMTMPFGMYLRYYFRCGWKKTLVMSALLSLFFELTQLTGLYFIYPGSYRIFDVDDLMVNTCGSMIGYLIAGLAARVLPTREKMDRASFARGRRVSFLRRLVALLYDGVVLALAAVMANLAAAAFHWRVQLPEPAVQALCLAYFAFCPVLLGGSTVGHRLTRLKLVTAAGQPPRWYQYLLRYGLLLAAVRWSLPALRCLLDALEAWGLVTELAGLLLGGAAVVGYLVFLFLALARVMGGRPAFYERWSGTGLVSTVTEAEQPSGA
;
A
#
# COMPACT_ATOMS: atom_id res chain seq x y z
N MET A 1 25.42 -11.05 17.64
CA MET A 1 24.53 -9.87 17.78
C MET A 1 24.64 -8.90 16.60
N SER A 2 25.83 -8.64 16.06
CA SER A 2 26.01 -7.70 14.92
C SER A 2 25.24 -8.13 13.65
N SER A 3 25.20 -9.41 13.31
CA SER A 3 24.50 -9.92 12.11
C SER A 3 22.98 -9.76 12.15
N TYR A 4 22.35 -9.96 13.31
CA TYR A 4 20.90 -9.72 13.47
C TYR A 4 20.52 -8.25 13.37
N LEU A 5 21.35 -7.35 13.91
CA LEU A 5 21.15 -5.92 13.79
C LEU A 5 21.30 -5.45 12.34
N GLU A 6 22.24 -6.02 11.58
CA GLU A 6 22.40 -5.70 10.16
C GLU A 6 21.19 -6.20 9.34
N ALA A 7 20.65 -7.38 9.61
CA ALA A 7 19.44 -7.88 8.97
C ALA A 7 18.23 -6.96 9.23
N LEU A 8 18.05 -6.50 10.46
CA LEU A 8 16.98 -5.55 10.81
C LEU A 8 17.19 -4.17 10.18
N ARG A 9 18.42 -3.70 10.09
CA ARG A 9 18.75 -2.45 9.38
C ARG A 9 18.40 -2.54 7.90
N GLN A 10 18.73 -3.64 7.24
CA GLN A 10 18.37 -3.89 5.83
C GLN A 10 16.85 -3.92 5.65
N ALA A 11 16.13 -4.61 6.54
CA ALA A 11 14.67 -4.59 6.54
C ALA A 11 14.11 -3.17 6.68
N ALA A 12 14.67 -2.36 7.58
CA ALA A 12 14.25 -0.97 7.79
C ALA A 12 14.51 -0.08 6.56
N ILE A 13 15.57 -0.33 5.79
CA ILE A 13 15.89 0.39 4.54
C ILE A 13 14.96 -0.03 3.40
N LEU A 14 14.66 -1.32 3.27
CA LEU A 14 13.83 -1.85 2.20
C LEU A 14 12.33 -1.59 2.43
N PHE A 15 11.91 -1.52 3.69
CA PHE A 15 10.49 -1.37 4.03
C PHE A 15 9.80 -0.16 3.41
N PRO A 16 10.37 1.07 3.39
CA PRO A 16 9.73 2.22 2.75
C PRO A 16 9.45 1.98 1.27
N VAL A 17 10.37 1.34 0.55
CA VAL A 17 10.20 1.04 -0.88
C VAL A 17 9.06 0.03 -1.09
N LEU A 18 9.06 -1.06 -0.35
CA LEU A 18 8.00 -2.06 -0.40
C LEU A 18 6.66 -1.48 0.07
N ALA A 19 6.66 -0.63 1.10
CA ALA A 19 5.46 0.04 1.58
C ALA A 19 4.85 0.93 0.49
N VAL A 20 5.65 1.71 -0.24
CA VAL A 20 5.18 2.54 -1.36
C VAL A 20 4.60 1.67 -2.47
N LEU A 21 5.29 0.62 -2.89
CA LEU A 21 4.81 -0.31 -3.93
C LEU A 21 3.51 -1.00 -3.52
N PHE A 22 3.39 -1.38 -2.25
CA PHE A 22 2.19 -2.02 -1.71
C PHE A 22 1.04 -1.04 -1.50
N THR A 23 1.34 0.24 -1.22
CA THR A 23 0.33 1.28 -0.90
C THR A 23 -0.69 1.45 -2.02
N VAL A 24 -0.24 1.54 -3.27
CA VAL A 24 -1.14 1.81 -4.40
C VAL A 24 -2.19 0.71 -4.57
N PRO A 25 -1.84 -0.59 -4.73
CA PRO A 25 -2.83 -1.65 -4.84
C PRO A 25 -3.66 -1.82 -3.56
N TYR A 26 -3.07 -1.59 -2.37
CA TYR A 26 -3.78 -1.68 -1.11
C TYR A 26 -4.86 -0.60 -0.96
N ILE A 27 -4.55 0.65 -1.31
CA ILE A 27 -5.51 1.76 -1.30
C ILE A 27 -6.63 1.50 -2.31
N ALA A 28 -6.28 1.05 -3.54
CA ALA A 28 -7.24 0.68 -4.57
C ALA A 28 -8.23 -0.38 -4.07
N PHE A 29 -7.71 -1.46 -3.51
CA PHE A 29 -8.52 -2.54 -2.96
C PHE A 29 -9.47 -2.05 -1.84
N ASN A 30 -8.96 -1.24 -0.88
CA ASN A 30 -9.79 -0.76 0.22
C ASN A 30 -10.88 0.21 -0.24
N TYR A 31 -10.57 1.14 -1.15
CA TYR A 31 -11.58 2.04 -1.70
C TYR A 31 -12.60 1.28 -2.55
N HIS A 32 -12.16 0.30 -3.35
CA HIS A 32 -13.09 -0.52 -4.13
C HIS A 32 -14.02 -1.35 -3.25
N LYS A 33 -13.50 -1.92 -2.16
CA LYS A 33 -14.28 -2.78 -1.26
C LYS A 33 -15.15 -2.00 -0.27
N TYR A 34 -14.55 -1.01 0.41
CA TYR A 34 -15.18 -0.33 1.55
C TYR A 34 -15.54 1.14 1.28
N GLY A 35 -15.06 1.72 0.20
CA GLY A 35 -15.16 3.16 -0.07
C GLY A 35 -14.35 4.02 0.89
N SER A 36 -13.51 3.43 1.73
CA SER A 36 -12.67 4.14 2.70
C SER A 36 -11.44 3.34 3.08
N VAL A 37 -10.48 4.03 3.67
CA VAL A 37 -9.28 3.41 4.26
C VAL A 37 -9.28 3.71 5.76
N LEU A 38 -9.21 2.67 6.59
CA LEU A 38 -9.21 2.77 8.04
C LEU A 38 -7.78 2.72 8.58
N SER A 39 -7.37 3.69 9.40
CA SER A 39 -6.00 3.81 9.93
C SER A 39 -5.54 2.57 10.70
N VAL A 40 -6.41 1.99 11.54
CA VAL A 40 -6.09 0.74 12.28
C VAL A 40 -5.84 -0.42 11.34
N ARG A 41 -6.60 -0.53 10.25
CA ARG A 41 -6.38 -1.57 9.23
C ARG A 41 -5.04 -1.38 8.50
N ILE A 42 -4.69 -0.13 8.17
CA ILE A 42 -3.37 0.20 7.62
C ILE A 42 -2.29 -0.31 8.57
N LEU A 43 -2.37 0.07 9.85
CA LEU A 43 -1.38 -0.32 10.85
C LEU A 43 -1.20 -1.83 10.93
N VAL A 44 -2.29 -2.60 11.00
CA VAL A 44 -2.22 -4.08 11.09
C VAL A 44 -1.61 -4.68 9.82
N VAL A 45 -1.98 -4.20 8.64
CA VAL A 45 -1.47 -4.78 7.38
C VAL A 45 -0.01 -4.39 7.14
N TYR A 46 0.37 -3.13 7.41
CA TYR A 46 1.75 -2.70 7.22
C TYR A 46 2.69 -3.28 8.28
N SER A 47 2.22 -3.46 9.52
CA SER A 47 3.01 -4.19 10.53
C SER A 47 3.20 -5.66 10.14
N PHE A 48 2.22 -6.29 9.48
CA PHE A 48 2.38 -7.64 8.94
C PHE A 48 3.40 -7.70 7.79
N VAL A 49 3.35 -6.74 6.85
CA VAL A 49 4.33 -6.66 5.75
C VAL A 49 5.74 -6.41 6.30
N LEU A 50 5.88 -5.47 7.24
CA LEU A 50 7.16 -5.22 7.91
C LEU A 50 7.68 -6.47 8.65
N TYR A 51 6.80 -7.14 9.38
CA TYR A 51 7.11 -8.39 10.07
C TYR A 51 7.64 -9.45 9.10
N LEU A 52 6.94 -9.70 7.99
CA LEU A 52 7.39 -10.68 6.99
C LEU A 52 8.75 -10.31 6.39
N LEU A 53 8.98 -9.02 6.13
CA LEU A 53 10.26 -8.53 5.65
C LEU A 53 11.37 -8.75 6.69
N CYS A 54 11.11 -8.43 7.97
CA CYS A 54 12.06 -8.67 9.06
C CYS A 54 12.40 -10.15 9.19
N VAL A 55 11.39 -11.03 9.18
CA VAL A 55 11.59 -12.48 9.25
C VAL A 55 12.42 -12.96 8.04
N TYR A 56 12.06 -12.53 6.84
CA TYR A 56 12.82 -12.87 5.64
C TYR A 56 14.29 -12.44 5.76
N CYS A 57 14.55 -11.19 6.16
CA CYS A 57 15.91 -10.71 6.35
C CYS A 57 16.66 -11.48 7.46
N LEU A 58 16.00 -11.79 8.58
CA LEU A 58 16.63 -12.53 9.70
C LEU A 58 16.98 -13.96 9.33
N VAL A 59 16.18 -14.61 8.49
CA VAL A 59 16.40 -16.00 8.04
C VAL A 59 17.44 -16.07 6.92
N ILE A 60 17.43 -15.08 6.00
CA ILE A 60 18.23 -15.13 4.77
C ILE A 60 19.60 -14.45 4.96
N LEU A 61 19.68 -13.39 5.76
CA LEU A 61 20.92 -12.64 5.98
C LEU A 61 21.71 -13.17 7.20
N PRO A 62 23.05 -12.99 7.26
CA PRO A 62 23.90 -12.40 6.23
C PRO A 62 24.14 -13.35 5.05
N LEU A 63 24.23 -12.79 3.85
CA LEU A 63 24.59 -13.56 2.68
C LEU A 63 26.10 -13.84 2.69
N PRO A 64 26.55 -15.06 2.39
CA PRO A 64 27.97 -15.36 2.22
C PRO A 64 28.54 -14.65 0.99
N SER A 65 29.86 -14.46 0.94
CA SER A 65 30.50 -14.06 -0.31
C SER A 65 30.34 -15.17 -1.37
N SER A 66 30.38 -14.79 -2.65
CA SER A 66 30.26 -15.77 -3.74
C SER A 66 31.33 -16.88 -3.65
N GLU A 67 32.52 -16.53 -3.19
CA GLU A 67 33.62 -17.47 -2.96
C GLU A 67 33.34 -18.44 -1.79
N ALA A 68 32.81 -17.92 -0.69
CA ALA A 68 32.42 -18.73 0.46
C ALA A 68 31.24 -19.66 0.14
N ALA A 69 30.26 -19.20 -0.66
CA ALA A 69 29.18 -20.04 -1.15
C ALA A 69 29.64 -21.12 -2.11
N ALA A 70 30.63 -20.83 -3.00
CA ALA A 70 31.22 -21.79 -3.90
C ALA A 70 32.03 -22.85 -3.18
N ALA A 71 32.63 -22.55 -2.02
CA ALA A 71 33.37 -23.50 -1.19
C ALA A 71 32.45 -24.49 -0.45
N LEU A 72 31.16 -24.19 -0.30
CA LEU A 72 30.15 -25.08 0.25
C LEU A 72 29.63 -26.02 -0.83
N HIS A 73 30.46 -27.00 -1.24
CA HIS A 73 30.12 -27.94 -2.30
C HIS A 73 28.86 -28.77 -1.96
N GLY A 74 27.87 -28.75 -2.85
CA GLY A 74 26.68 -29.60 -2.85
C GLY A 74 25.51 -29.11 -2.03
N HIS A 75 24.36 -29.70 -2.30
CA HIS A 75 23.14 -29.47 -1.53
C HIS A 75 23.14 -30.37 -0.31
N LYS A 76 23.16 -29.79 0.88
CA LYS A 76 23.13 -30.52 2.15
C LYS A 76 21.74 -30.40 2.77
N ALA A 77 21.20 -31.54 3.19
CA ALA A 77 19.92 -31.61 3.88
C ALA A 77 20.06 -32.44 5.16
N GLN A 78 19.58 -31.92 6.26
CA GLN A 78 19.32 -32.62 7.50
C GLN A 78 17.85 -33.02 7.51
N LEU A 79 17.61 -34.36 7.42
CA LEU A 79 16.23 -34.89 7.30
C LEU A 79 15.81 -35.74 8.50
N ILE A 80 16.62 -35.78 9.57
CA ILE A 80 16.31 -36.54 10.78
C ILE A 80 15.50 -35.65 11.72
N PRO A 81 14.19 -35.93 11.94
CA PRO A 81 13.37 -35.14 12.83
C PRO A 81 13.89 -35.20 14.27
N PHE A 82 13.77 -34.07 14.99
CA PHE A 82 14.18 -33.91 16.40
C PHE A 82 15.69 -34.01 16.65
N ALA A 83 16.53 -33.87 15.64
CA ALA A 83 17.99 -33.83 15.81
C ALA A 83 18.42 -32.66 16.71
N PHE A 84 17.69 -31.53 16.67
CA PHE A 84 17.91 -30.37 17.55
C PHE A 84 17.91 -30.71 19.04
N VAL A 85 17.12 -31.71 19.47
CA VAL A 85 17.09 -32.15 20.88
C VAL A 85 18.46 -32.76 21.27
N GLY A 86 19.01 -33.60 20.38
CA GLY A 86 20.36 -34.17 20.56
C GLY A 86 21.44 -33.09 20.60
N ASP A 87 21.33 -32.07 19.76
CA ASP A 87 22.28 -30.97 19.70
C ASP A 87 22.20 -30.07 20.95
N ILE A 88 21.00 -29.81 21.47
CA ILE A 88 20.82 -29.13 22.75
C ILE A 88 21.46 -29.90 23.90
N LEU A 89 21.22 -31.20 23.96
CA LEU A 89 21.79 -32.05 25.02
C LEU A 89 23.31 -32.12 24.95
N ARG A 90 23.87 -32.21 23.75
CA ARG A 90 25.33 -32.25 23.54
C ARG A 90 26.01 -30.91 23.89
N THR A 91 25.42 -29.80 23.43
CA THR A 91 26.01 -28.46 23.62
C THR A 91 25.78 -27.88 25.00
N SER A 92 24.75 -28.29 25.73
CA SER A 92 24.47 -27.81 27.08
C SER A 92 25.35 -28.43 28.13
N HIS A 93 25.97 -29.60 27.85
CA HIS A 93 26.75 -30.35 28.85
C HIS A 93 25.98 -30.56 30.18
N VAL A 94 24.66 -30.67 30.12
CA VAL A 94 23.81 -30.85 31.28
C VAL A 94 24.08 -32.19 32.00
N VAL A 95 24.18 -32.17 33.30
CA VAL A 95 24.30 -33.38 34.16
C VAL A 95 23.04 -33.47 34.99
N TRP A 96 22.19 -34.46 34.73
CA TRP A 96 20.83 -34.55 35.28
C TRP A 96 20.73 -34.56 36.81
N ASN A 97 21.74 -35.10 37.49
CA ASN A 97 21.81 -35.15 38.95
C ASN A 97 22.47 -33.90 39.56
N ARG A 98 22.79 -32.86 38.77
CA ARG A 98 23.36 -31.60 39.21
C ARG A 98 22.52 -30.41 38.77
N PRO A 99 21.57 -29.94 39.57
CA PRO A 99 20.65 -28.86 39.20
C PRO A 99 21.35 -27.57 38.76
N GLU A 100 22.55 -27.31 39.22
CA GLU A 100 23.34 -26.10 38.86
C GLU A 100 23.67 -26.08 37.37
N THR A 101 23.71 -27.26 36.69
CA THR A 101 23.99 -27.37 35.24
C THR A 101 22.75 -27.17 34.38
N TRP A 102 21.56 -27.16 34.95
CA TRP A 102 20.32 -27.05 34.16
C TRP A 102 20.16 -25.70 33.46
N VAL A 103 20.76 -24.64 34.03
CA VAL A 103 20.76 -23.31 33.40
C VAL A 103 21.48 -23.36 32.05
N SER A 104 22.51 -24.19 31.89
CA SER A 104 23.22 -24.35 30.61
C SER A 104 22.34 -24.90 29.50
N LEU A 105 21.29 -25.67 29.81
CA LEU A 105 20.32 -26.17 28.85
C LEU A 105 19.61 -25.02 28.13
N PHE A 106 19.24 -23.97 28.85
CA PHE A 106 18.50 -22.82 28.32
C PHE A 106 19.42 -21.72 27.76
N THR A 107 20.72 -21.78 28.04
CA THR A 107 21.69 -20.76 27.59
C THR A 107 22.61 -21.27 26.49
N CYS A 108 22.57 -22.56 26.14
CA CYS A 108 23.35 -23.09 25.03
C CYS A 108 22.84 -22.55 23.65
N GLY A 109 23.80 -22.42 22.72
CA GLY A 109 23.49 -21.84 21.40
C GLY A 109 22.40 -22.59 20.62
N ALA A 110 22.39 -23.92 20.69
CA ALA A 110 21.38 -24.76 20.03
C ALA A 110 19.96 -24.46 20.55
N PHE A 111 19.78 -24.36 21.88
CA PHE A 111 18.49 -23.99 22.46
C PHE A 111 18.06 -22.58 22.05
N LEU A 112 18.98 -21.59 22.14
CA LEU A 112 18.66 -20.20 21.81
C LEU A 112 18.27 -20.06 20.33
N THR A 113 18.92 -20.77 19.41
CA THR A 113 18.55 -20.77 18.00
C THR A 113 17.17 -21.37 17.78
N THR A 114 16.89 -22.53 18.38
CA THR A 114 15.56 -23.19 18.28
C THR A 114 14.46 -22.29 18.88
N ALA A 115 14.69 -21.72 20.07
CA ALA A 115 13.77 -20.81 20.71
C ALA A 115 13.54 -19.55 19.89
N PHE A 116 14.58 -19.00 19.25
CA PHE A 116 14.47 -17.85 18.39
C PHE A 116 13.61 -18.15 17.15
N ASN A 117 13.81 -19.28 16.47
CA ASN A 117 13.01 -19.71 15.31
C ASN A 117 11.53 -19.85 15.70
N LEU A 118 11.25 -20.47 16.87
CA LEU A 118 9.90 -20.60 17.40
C LEU A 118 9.27 -19.24 17.68
N LEU A 119 9.96 -18.34 18.40
CA LEU A 119 9.46 -17.01 18.75
C LEU A 119 9.27 -16.12 17.52
N MET A 120 10.21 -16.19 16.58
CA MET A 120 10.18 -15.40 15.34
C MET A 120 8.94 -15.71 14.50
N THR A 121 8.45 -16.94 14.49
CA THR A 121 7.31 -17.36 13.67
C THR A 121 5.97 -17.26 14.40
N MET A 122 5.95 -17.07 15.74
CA MET A 122 4.69 -16.89 16.49
C MET A 122 3.80 -15.75 15.97
N PRO A 123 4.31 -14.55 15.62
CA PRO A 123 3.47 -13.48 15.10
C PRO A 123 2.74 -13.88 13.81
N PHE A 124 3.33 -14.72 12.96
CA PHE A 124 2.67 -15.21 11.75
C PHE A 124 1.35 -15.91 12.06
N GLY A 125 1.36 -16.86 12.98
CA GLY A 125 0.15 -17.53 13.44
C GLY A 125 -0.87 -16.58 14.08
N MET A 126 -0.38 -15.58 14.83
CA MET A 126 -1.24 -14.54 15.40
C MET A 126 -1.96 -13.74 14.31
N TYR A 127 -1.24 -13.27 13.27
CA TYR A 127 -1.86 -12.55 12.15
C TYR A 127 -2.84 -13.43 11.38
N LEU A 128 -2.49 -14.68 11.10
CA LEU A 128 -3.35 -15.62 10.39
C LEU A 128 -4.69 -15.82 11.10
N ARG A 129 -4.70 -15.99 12.42
CA ARG A 129 -5.94 -16.15 13.21
C ARG A 129 -6.67 -14.83 13.38
N TYR A 130 -5.98 -13.79 13.88
CA TYR A 130 -6.61 -12.53 14.27
C TYR A 130 -7.13 -11.75 13.05
N TYR A 131 -6.26 -11.53 12.07
CA TYR A 131 -6.59 -10.65 10.94
C TYR A 131 -7.15 -11.41 9.75
N PHE A 132 -6.50 -12.52 9.34
CA PHE A 132 -6.91 -13.29 8.17
C PHE A 132 -8.01 -14.32 8.45
N ARG A 133 -8.34 -14.54 9.73
CA ARG A 133 -9.38 -15.49 10.17
C ARG A 133 -9.16 -16.91 9.66
N CYS A 134 -7.94 -17.33 9.56
CA CYS A 134 -7.61 -18.69 9.19
C CYS A 134 -7.99 -19.65 10.33
N GLY A 135 -8.61 -20.77 9.98
CA GLY A 135 -8.77 -21.88 10.91
C GLY A 135 -7.44 -22.59 11.16
N TRP A 136 -7.36 -23.44 12.18
CA TRP A 136 -6.11 -24.10 12.59
C TRP A 136 -5.44 -24.91 11.47
N LYS A 137 -6.23 -25.69 10.66
CA LYS A 137 -5.71 -26.46 9.52
C LYS A 137 -5.05 -25.57 8.48
N LYS A 138 -5.71 -24.46 8.10
CA LYS A 138 -5.17 -23.50 7.14
C LYS A 138 -3.92 -22.81 7.68
N THR A 139 -3.92 -22.47 8.98
CA THR A 139 -2.74 -21.88 9.63
C THR A 139 -1.57 -22.86 9.61
N LEU A 140 -1.79 -24.12 9.96
CA LEU A 140 -0.77 -25.17 9.93
C LEU A 140 -0.13 -25.28 8.52
N VAL A 141 -0.96 -25.40 7.49
CA VAL A 141 -0.47 -25.52 6.11
C VAL A 141 0.29 -24.26 5.67
N MET A 142 -0.25 -23.07 5.95
CA MET A 142 0.43 -21.81 5.57
C MET A 142 1.75 -21.61 6.32
N SER A 143 1.82 -22.04 7.58
CA SER A 143 3.05 -21.96 8.37
C SER A 143 4.12 -22.93 7.87
N ALA A 144 3.72 -24.15 7.54
CA ALA A 144 4.63 -25.14 6.93
C ALA A 144 5.13 -24.65 5.55
N LEU A 145 4.24 -24.05 4.74
CA LEU A 145 4.63 -23.48 3.44
C LEU A 145 5.57 -22.29 3.57
N LEU A 146 5.37 -21.41 4.58
CA LEU A 146 6.27 -20.28 4.84
C LEU A 146 7.66 -20.80 5.26
N SER A 147 7.72 -21.77 6.16
CA SER A 147 8.99 -22.35 6.59
C SER A 147 9.68 -23.08 5.43
N LEU A 148 8.94 -23.88 4.67
CA LEU A 148 9.47 -24.55 3.48
C LEU A 148 10.00 -23.53 2.44
N PHE A 149 9.33 -22.40 2.27
CA PHE A 149 9.80 -21.31 1.42
C PHE A 149 11.18 -20.80 1.86
N PHE A 150 11.41 -20.62 3.15
CA PHE A 150 12.71 -20.21 3.68
C PHE A 150 13.77 -21.28 3.43
N GLU A 151 13.48 -22.52 3.76
CA GLU A 151 14.39 -23.65 3.57
C GLU A 151 14.76 -23.85 2.10
N LEU A 152 13.80 -23.78 1.19
CA LEU A 152 14.03 -23.86 -0.25
C LEU A 152 14.85 -22.68 -0.78
N THR A 153 14.62 -21.46 -0.26
CA THR A 153 15.41 -20.28 -0.61
C THR A 153 16.89 -20.48 -0.26
N GLN A 154 17.16 -21.07 0.91
CA GLN A 154 18.52 -21.37 1.38
C GLN A 154 19.14 -22.55 0.62
N LEU A 155 18.39 -23.62 0.42
CA LEU A 155 18.84 -24.83 -0.29
C LEU A 155 19.19 -24.53 -1.75
N THR A 156 18.38 -23.72 -2.43
CA THR A 156 18.61 -23.36 -3.83
C THR A 156 19.65 -22.26 -4.04
N GLY A 157 20.29 -21.80 -2.98
CA GLY A 157 21.23 -20.68 -3.08
C GLY A 157 20.57 -19.40 -3.61
N LEU A 158 19.47 -18.95 -3.01
CA LEU A 158 18.66 -17.82 -3.48
C LEU A 158 18.17 -18.00 -4.93
N TYR A 159 17.51 -19.12 -5.19
CA TYR A 159 16.97 -19.43 -6.52
C TYR A 159 18.04 -19.45 -7.62
N PHE A 160 19.16 -20.13 -7.32
CA PHE A 160 20.30 -20.31 -8.23
C PHE A 160 21.14 -19.04 -8.50
N ILE A 161 21.01 -18.00 -7.68
CA ILE A 161 21.92 -16.85 -7.69
C ILE A 161 23.32 -17.28 -7.21
N TYR A 162 23.38 -18.16 -6.20
CA TYR A 162 24.61 -18.83 -5.75
C TYR A 162 24.76 -20.20 -6.41
N PRO A 163 26.01 -20.67 -6.62
CA PRO A 163 26.29 -21.95 -7.27
C PRO A 163 25.90 -23.17 -6.41
N GLY A 164 25.51 -22.98 -5.15
CA GLY A 164 25.12 -24.07 -4.24
C GLY A 164 24.35 -23.53 -3.03
N SER A 165 23.89 -24.44 -2.17
CA SER A 165 23.23 -24.04 -0.92
C SER A 165 24.21 -23.35 0.02
N TYR A 166 23.85 -22.22 0.56
CA TYR A 166 24.67 -21.50 1.56
C TYR A 166 24.30 -21.85 3.01
N ARG A 167 23.21 -22.59 3.22
CA ARG A 167 22.81 -23.21 4.49
C ARG A 167 22.27 -24.61 4.22
N ILE A 168 22.30 -25.43 5.25
CA ILE A 168 21.75 -26.78 5.22
C ILE A 168 20.22 -26.66 5.30
N PHE A 169 19.51 -27.36 4.42
CA PHE A 169 18.06 -27.56 4.56
C PHE A 169 17.82 -28.38 5.84
N ASP A 170 16.99 -27.89 6.74
CA ASP A 170 16.75 -28.54 8.03
C ASP A 170 15.26 -28.80 8.26
N VAL A 171 14.90 -30.09 8.41
CA VAL A 171 13.53 -30.48 8.71
C VAL A 171 13.09 -30.02 10.12
N ASP A 172 14.03 -29.87 11.04
CA ASP A 172 13.73 -29.38 12.38
C ASP A 172 13.33 -27.90 12.35
N ASP A 173 13.96 -27.07 11.52
CA ASP A 173 13.55 -25.69 11.31
C ASP A 173 12.13 -25.61 10.72
N LEU A 174 11.79 -26.52 9.80
CA LEU A 174 10.41 -26.62 9.29
C LEU A 174 9.40 -26.93 10.40
N MET A 175 9.75 -27.86 11.29
CA MET A 175 8.88 -28.26 12.40
C MET A 175 8.78 -27.16 13.47
N VAL A 176 9.89 -26.61 13.90
CA VAL A 176 9.97 -25.59 14.96
C VAL A 176 9.25 -24.30 14.53
N ASN A 177 9.48 -23.84 13.30
CA ASN A 177 8.81 -22.66 12.74
C ASN A 177 7.30 -22.86 12.64
N THR A 178 6.87 -24.05 12.20
CA THR A 178 5.45 -24.40 12.13
C THR A 178 4.84 -24.45 13.53
N CYS A 179 5.51 -25.08 14.50
CA CYS A 179 5.07 -25.10 15.89
C CYS A 179 4.97 -23.70 16.49
N GLY A 180 5.98 -22.85 16.27
CA GLY A 180 5.96 -21.46 16.71
C GLY A 180 4.72 -20.72 16.20
N SER A 181 4.43 -20.83 14.92
CA SER A 181 3.22 -20.26 14.33
C SER A 181 1.94 -20.81 14.95
N MET A 182 1.88 -22.12 15.25
CA MET A 182 0.70 -22.72 15.89
C MET A 182 0.52 -22.26 17.33
N ILE A 183 1.61 -22.06 18.08
CA ILE A 183 1.57 -21.43 19.41
C ILE A 183 1.04 -20.00 19.27
N GLY A 184 1.53 -19.23 18.30
CA GLY A 184 1.02 -17.90 17.97
C GLY A 184 -0.47 -17.90 17.66
N TYR A 185 -0.94 -18.89 16.90
CA TYR A 185 -2.36 -19.08 16.63
C TYR A 185 -3.17 -19.28 17.93
N LEU A 186 -2.70 -20.07 18.87
CA LEU A 186 -3.37 -20.28 20.16
C LEU A 186 -3.43 -19.00 20.99
N ILE A 187 -2.32 -18.26 21.06
CA ILE A 187 -2.20 -17.01 21.83
C ILE A 187 -3.01 -15.87 21.18
N ALA A 188 -3.28 -15.90 19.89
CA ALA A 188 -4.03 -14.86 19.17
C ALA A 188 -5.39 -14.53 19.79
N GLY A 189 -6.00 -15.48 20.52
CA GLY A 189 -7.22 -15.23 21.28
C GLY A 189 -7.07 -14.18 22.38
N LEU A 190 -5.86 -14.02 22.95
CA LEU A 190 -5.56 -12.98 23.93
C LEU A 190 -5.43 -11.59 23.24
N ALA A 191 -4.78 -11.53 22.08
CA ALA A 191 -4.67 -10.30 21.30
C ALA A 191 -6.05 -9.78 20.86
N ALA A 192 -7.00 -10.68 20.53
CA ALA A 192 -8.36 -10.32 20.16
C ALA A 192 -9.17 -9.65 21.29
N ARG A 193 -8.72 -9.74 22.54
CA ARG A 193 -9.35 -9.04 23.69
C ARG A 193 -8.99 -7.55 23.73
N VAL A 194 -7.82 -7.19 23.21
CA VAL A 194 -7.27 -5.82 23.27
C VAL A 194 -7.49 -5.10 21.94
N LEU A 195 -7.33 -5.81 20.83
CA LEU A 195 -7.42 -5.24 19.50
C LEU A 195 -8.85 -5.29 18.94
N PRO A 196 -9.28 -4.31 18.11
CA PRO A 196 -10.60 -4.31 17.50
C PRO A 196 -10.75 -5.50 16.55
N THR A 197 -11.85 -6.24 16.65
CA THR A 197 -12.11 -7.36 15.76
C THR A 197 -12.20 -6.91 14.31
N ARG A 198 -11.93 -7.80 13.37
CA ARG A 198 -12.02 -7.50 11.93
C ARG A 198 -13.41 -7.01 11.55
N GLU A 199 -14.48 -7.55 12.18
CA GLU A 199 -15.87 -7.10 11.96
C GLU A 199 -16.05 -5.64 12.36
N LYS A 200 -15.52 -5.24 13.53
CA LYS A 200 -15.57 -3.85 13.97
C LYS A 200 -14.83 -2.93 12.99
N MET A 201 -13.66 -3.39 12.49
CA MET A 201 -12.90 -2.66 11.47
C MET A 201 -13.66 -2.58 10.14
N ASP A 202 -14.32 -3.65 9.72
CA ASP A 202 -15.11 -3.69 8.48
C ASP A 202 -16.32 -2.75 8.60
N ARG A 203 -17.09 -2.83 9.69
CA ARG A 203 -18.21 -1.92 9.95
C ARG A 203 -17.77 -0.45 9.97
N ALA A 204 -16.69 -0.13 10.66
CA ALA A 204 -16.15 1.23 10.70
C ALA A 204 -15.70 1.71 9.31
N SER A 205 -15.15 0.81 8.48
CA SER A 205 -14.74 1.13 7.11
C SER A 205 -15.95 1.41 6.21
N PHE A 206 -16.98 0.57 6.25
CA PHE A 206 -18.22 0.80 5.49
C PHE A 206 -18.95 2.07 5.95
N ALA A 207 -19.03 2.31 7.26
CA ALA A 207 -19.63 3.54 7.80
C ALA A 207 -18.90 4.81 7.34
N ARG A 208 -17.55 4.79 7.32
CA ARG A 208 -16.75 5.86 6.71
C ARG A 208 -16.93 5.95 5.20
N GLY A 209 -17.01 4.81 4.52
CA GLY A 209 -17.17 4.73 3.08
C GLY A 209 -18.47 5.36 2.57
N ARG A 210 -19.50 5.49 3.40
CA ARG A 210 -20.73 6.22 3.03
C ARG A 210 -20.51 7.72 2.87
N ARG A 211 -19.50 8.30 3.53
CA ARG A 211 -19.15 9.71 3.38
C ARG A 211 -18.13 9.91 2.29
N VAL A 212 -18.27 10.97 1.52
CA VAL A 212 -17.29 11.36 0.50
C VAL A 212 -16.23 12.22 1.14
N SER A 213 -15.03 11.66 1.36
CA SER A 213 -13.89 12.39 1.91
C SER A 213 -13.07 13.06 0.82
N PHE A 214 -12.30 14.11 1.18
CA PHE A 214 -11.36 14.77 0.29
C PHE A 214 -10.31 13.79 -0.27
N LEU A 215 -9.69 12.98 0.60
CA LEU A 215 -8.70 11.98 0.17
C LEU A 215 -9.25 11.01 -0.87
N ARG A 216 -10.51 10.59 -0.73
CA ARG A 216 -11.16 9.70 -1.69
C ARG A 216 -11.33 10.36 -3.06
N ARG A 217 -11.66 11.66 -3.09
CA ARG A 217 -11.74 12.46 -4.33
C ARG A 217 -10.36 12.59 -4.98
N LEU A 218 -9.32 12.84 -4.18
CA LEU A 218 -7.94 12.92 -4.66
C LEU A 218 -7.46 11.58 -5.25
N VAL A 219 -7.72 10.48 -4.56
CA VAL A 219 -7.35 9.14 -5.03
C VAL A 219 -8.10 8.79 -6.32
N ALA A 220 -9.39 9.17 -6.44
CA ALA A 220 -10.13 9.01 -7.69
C ALA A 220 -9.47 9.77 -8.85
N LEU A 221 -9.10 11.03 -8.61
CA LEU A 221 -8.41 11.86 -9.61
C LEU A 221 -7.04 11.30 -10.00
N LEU A 222 -6.29 10.76 -9.01
CA LEU A 222 -5.01 10.10 -9.30
C LEU A 222 -5.18 8.85 -10.18
N TYR A 223 -6.21 8.04 -9.94
CA TYR A 223 -6.51 6.89 -10.82
C TYR A 223 -6.91 7.33 -12.23
N ASP A 224 -7.73 8.37 -12.36
CA ASP A 224 -8.05 8.94 -13.66
C ASP A 224 -6.79 9.48 -14.36
N GLY A 225 -5.87 10.11 -13.61
CA GLY A 225 -4.56 10.53 -14.12
C GLY A 225 -3.69 9.37 -14.61
N VAL A 226 -3.67 8.25 -13.88
CA VAL A 226 -2.96 7.03 -14.32
C VAL A 226 -3.58 6.47 -15.58
N VAL A 227 -4.91 6.42 -15.69
CA VAL A 227 -5.60 5.97 -16.91
C VAL A 227 -5.23 6.83 -18.11
N LEU A 228 -5.24 8.16 -17.95
CA LEU A 228 -4.87 9.10 -19.01
C LEU A 228 -3.38 8.97 -19.38
N ALA A 229 -2.49 8.80 -18.40
CA ALA A 229 -1.06 8.59 -18.64
C ALA A 229 -0.81 7.28 -19.41
N LEU A 230 -1.46 6.19 -19.01
CA LEU A 230 -1.37 4.91 -19.74
C LEU A 230 -1.90 5.03 -21.15
N ALA A 231 -3.03 5.71 -21.34
CA ALA A 231 -3.58 5.96 -22.70
C ALA A 231 -2.60 6.77 -23.56
N ALA A 232 -1.94 7.78 -22.98
CA ALA A 232 -0.93 8.57 -23.67
C ALA A 232 0.31 7.72 -24.03
N VAL A 233 0.79 6.88 -23.11
CA VAL A 233 1.91 5.95 -23.38
C VAL A 233 1.54 4.99 -24.50
N MET A 234 0.35 4.37 -24.45
CA MET A 234 -0.10 3.45 -25.49
C MET A 234 -0.25 4.13 -26.85
N ALA A 235 -0.77 5.37 -26.89
CA ALA A 235 -0.88 6.16 -28.11
C ALA A 235 0.52 6.47 -28.69
N ASN A 236 1.50 6.83 -27.86
CA ASN A 236 2.87 7.09 -28.31
C ASN A 236 3.56 5.80 -28.82
N LEU A 237 3.36 4.66 -28.13
CA LEU A 237 3.88 3.37 -28.59
C LEU A 237 3.27 2.97 -29.94
N ALA A 238 1.97 3.14 -30.11
CA ALA A 238 1.29 2.88 -31.39
C ALA A 238 1.82 3.82 -32.48
N ALA A 239 1.94 5.11 -32.21
CA ALA A 239 2.53 6.07 -33.15
C ALA A 239 3.96 5.68 -33.54
N ALA A 240 4.77 5.25 -32.61
CA ALA A 240 6.14 4.77 -32.87
C ALA A 240 6.15 3.51 -33.73
N ALA A 241 5.26 2.54 -33.46
CA ALA A 241 5.14 1.29 -34.22
C ALA A 241 4.73 1.53 -35.68
N PHE A 242 3.90 2.56 -35.94
CA PHE A 242 3.48 2.96 -37.27
C PHE A 242 4.37 4.09 -37.87
N HIS A 243 5.48 4.43 -37.25
CA HIS A 243 6.38 5.54 -37.65
C HIS A 243 5.69 6.90 -37.77
N TRP A 244 4.58 7.11 -37.05
CA TRP A 244 3.85 8.38 -37.02
C TRP A 244 4.53 9.35 -36.06
N ARG A 245 4.94 10.51 -36.55
CA ARG A 245 5.41 11.61 -35.72
C ARG A 245 4.26 12.52 -35.35
N VAL A 246 3.41 12.09 -34.39
CA VAL A 246 2.31 12.92 -33.89
C VAL A 246 2.79 13.62 -32.62
N GLN A 247 2.98 14.92 -32.69
CA GLN A 247 3.16 15.77 -31.50
C GLN A 247 1.88 16.58 -31.31
N LEU A 248 1.10 16.21 -30.30
CA LEU A 248 -0.09 16.98 -29.96
C LEU A 248 0.30 18.26 -29.25
N PRO A 249 -0.17 19.44 -29.69
CA PRO A 249 0.04 20.69 -28.97
C PRO A 249 -0.66 20.63 -27.62
N GLU A 250 -0.13 21.35 -26.63
CA GLU A 250 -0.65 21.35 -25.26
C GLU A 250 -2.17 21.59 -25.15
N PRO A 251 -2.78 22.52 -25.91
CA PRO A 251 -4.23 22.71 -25.91
C PRO A 251 -5.02 21.48 -26.35
N ALA A 252 -4.51 20.71 -27.32
CA ALA A 252 -5.16 19.48 -27.77
C ALA A 252 -5.12 18.39 -26.70
N VAL A 253 -4.02 18.25 -25.97
CA VAL A 253 -3.92 17.34 -24.82
C VAL A 253 -4.92 17.74 -23.73
N GLN A 254 -5.03 19.04 -23.41
CA GLN A 254 -6.02 19.55 -22.44
C GLN A 254 -7.45 19.27 -22.89
N ALA A 255 -7.75 19.46 -24.18
CA ALA A 255 -9.07 19.16 -24.75
C ALA A 255 -9.40 17.65 -24.67
N LEU A 256 -8.44 16.77 -24.93
CA LEU A 256 -8.61 15.32 -24.78
C LEU A 256 -8.85 14.92 -23.32
N CYS A 257 -8.11 15.50 -22.37
CA CYS A 257 -8.35 15.27 -20.94
C CYS A 257 -9.76 15.73 -20.53
N LEU A 258 -10.18 16.91 -20.99
CA LEU A 258 -11.51 17.44 -20.73
C LEU A 258 -12.60 16.57 -21.36
N ALA A 259 -12.38 16.08 -22.59
CA ALA A 259 -13.27 15.12 -23.26
C ALA A 259 -13.41 13.82 -22.45
N TYR A 260 -12.31 13.27 -21.93
CA TYR A 260 -12.37 12.11 -21.04
C TYR A 260 -13.30 12.39 -19.85
N PHE A 261 -13.09 13.48 -19.13
CA PHE A 261 -13.90 13.82 -17.96
C PHE A 261 -15.34 14.22 -18.26
N ALA A 262 -15.63 14.67 -19.49
CA ALA A 262 -16.99 14.98 -19.92
C ALA A 262 -17.76 13.73 -20.40
N PHE A 263 -17.14 12.88 -21.18
CA PHE A 263 -17.82 11.77 -21.85
C PHE A 263 -17.72 10.43 -21.11
N CYS A 264 -16.58 10.14 -20.43
CA CYS A 264 -16.42 8.90 -19.66
C CYS A 264 -17.55 8.72 -18.63
N PRO A 265 -17.95 9.73 -17.83
CA PRO A 265 -19.08 9.59 -16.89
C PRO A 265 -20.42 9.36 -17.58
N VAL A 266 -20.63 9.88 -18.80
CA VAL A 266 -21.85 9.60 -19.57
C VAL A 266 -21.94 8.12 -19.92
N LEU A 267 -20.83 7.52 -20.38
CA LEU A 267 -20.74 6.11 -20.73
C LEU A 267 -20.81 5.18 -19.52
N LEU A 268 -20.27 5.63 -18.39
CA LEU A 268 -20.18 4.83 -17.14
C LEU A 268 -21.29 5.16 -16.13
N GLY A 269 -22.37 5.82 -16.54
CA GLY A 269 -23.55 6.08 -15.71
C GLY A 269 -23.30 7.03 -14.54
N GLY A 270 -22.49 8.07 -14.74
CA GLY A 270 -22.20 9.12 -13.76
C GLY A 270 -20.85 8.96 -13.02
N SER A 271 -19.98 8.09 -13.51
CA SER A 271 -18.69 7.83 -12.87
C SER A 271 -17.55 7.84 -13.87
N THR A 272 -16.40 8.42 -13.54
CA THR A 272 -15.14 8.16 -14.25
C THR A 272 -14.58 6.78 -13.84
N VAL A 273 -13.51 6.33 -14.48
CA VAL A 273 -12.82 5.10 -14.06
C VAL A 273 -12.34 5.21 -12.61
N GLY A 274 -11.70 6.34 -12.25
CA GLY A 274 -11.26 6.60 -10.87
C GLY A 274 -12.42 6.68 -9.87
N HIS A 275 -13.53 7.28 -10.27
CA HIS A 275 -14.75 7.29 -9.45
C HIS A 275 -15.30 5.87 -9.23
N ARG A 276 -15.34 5.03 -10.25
CA ARG A 276 -15.77 3.63 -10.12
C ARG A 276 -14.88 2.83 -9.18
N LEU A 277 -13.57 2.94 -9.36
CA LEU A 277 -12.58 2.28 -8.49
C LEU A 277 -12.70 2.71 -7.03
N THR A 278 -13.06 3.98 -6.80
CA THR A 278 -13.22 4.53 -5.45
C THR A 278 -14.67 4.56 -4.97
N ARG A 279 -15.61 3.91 -5.69
CA ARG A 279 -17.04 3.84 -5.34
C ARG A 279 -17.70 5.21 -5.17
N LEU A 280 -17.36 6.13 -6.07
CA LEU A 280 -17.97 7.45 -6.19
C LEU A 280 -18.85 7.54 -7.43
N LYS A 281 -19.89 8.36 -7.35
CA LYS A 281 -20.77 8.68 -8.48
C LYS A 281 -21.13 10.15 -8.44
N LEU A 282 -21.20 10.76 -9.64
CA LEU A 282 -21.71 12.12 -9.80
C LEU A 282 -23.23 12.09 -9.94
N VAL A 283 -23.88 12.96 -9.22
CA VAL A 283 -25.33 13.16 -9.26
C VAL A 283 -25.66 14.65 -9.26
N THR A 284 -26.83 15.01 -9.77
CA THR A 284 -27.44 16.34 -9.58
C THR A 284 -28.04 16.47 -8.17
N ALA A 285 -28.48 17.67 -7.80
CA ALA A 285 -29.19 17.90 -6.54
C ALA A 285 -30.47 17.04 -6.40
N ALA A 286 -31.06 16.63 -7.53
CA ALA A 286 -32.21 15.73 -7.56
C ALA A 286 -31.86 14.24 -7.53
N GLY A 287 -30.57 13.88 -7.33
CA GLY A 287 -30.12 12.50 -7.30
C GLY A 287 -30.03 11.82 -8.68
N GLN A 288 -30.31 12.53 -9.76
CA GLN A 288 -30.29 12.02 -11.13
C GLN A 288 -28.87 12.09 -11.74
N PRO A 289 -28.54 11.26 -12.74
CA PRO A 289 -27.28 11.39 -13.46
C PRO A 289 -27.18 12.78 -14.12
N PRO A 290 -26.06 13.49 -13.95
CA PRO A 290 -25.86 14.77 -14.63
C PRO A 290 -25.91 14.62 -16.15
N ARG A 291 -26.25 15.70 -16.85
CA ARG A 291 -26.18 15.78 -18.31
C ARG A 291 -24.73 16.04 -18.75
N TRP A 292 -24.39 15.73 -20.00
CA TRP A 292 -23.02 15.83 -20.53
C TRP A 292 -22.39 17.21 -20.33
N TYR A 293 -23.14 18.29 -20.52
CA TYR A 293 -22.67 19.68 -20.36
C TYR A 293 -22.35 20.03 -18.90
N GLN A 294 -23.00 19.38 -17.92
CA GLN A 294 -22.72 19.59 -16.51
C GLN A 294 -21.37 18.98 -16.11
N TYR A 295 -21.00 17.84 -16.71
CA TYR A 295 -19.65 17.29 -16.57
C TYR A 295 -18.62 18.22 -17.20
N LEU A 296 -18.88 18.69 -18.43
CA LEU A 296 -17.99 19.63 -19.11
C LEU A 296 -17.79 20.91 -18.30
N LEU A 297 -18.88 21.50 -17.77
CA LEU A 297 -18.82 22.70 -16.93
C LEU A 297 -18.03 22.44 -15.63
N ARG A 298 -18.29 21.31 -14.96
CA ARG A 298 -17.60 20.94 -13.73
C ARG A 298 -16.08 20.86 -13.93
N TYR A 299 -15.65 20.08 -14.87
CA TYR A 299 -14.22 19.82 -15.11
C TYR A 299 -13.56 20.98 -15.85
N GLY A 300 -14.29 21.69 -16.71
CA GLY A 300 -13.84 22.91 -17.35
C GLY A 300 -13.56 24.03 -16.34
N LEU A 301 -14.43 24.23 -15.36
CA LEU A 301 -14.22 25.19 -14.28
C LEU A 301 -13.00 24.80 -13.39
N LEU A 302 -12.84 23.52 -13.13
CA LEU A 302 -11.69 23.03 -12.37
C LEU A 302 -10.39 23.24 -13.14
N LEU A 303 -10.36 22.90 -14.44
CA LEU A 303 -9.22 23.13 -15.30
C LEU A 303 -8.90 24.62 -15.43
N ALA A 304 -9.91 25.46 -15.65
CA ALA A 304 -9.74 26.89 -15.74
C ALA A 304 -9.14 27.49 -14.44
N ALA A 305 -9.65 27.06 -13.29
CA ALA A 305 -9.14 27.52 -12.01
C ALA A 305 -7.68 27.10 -11.75
N VAL A 306 -7.31 25.86 -12.11
CA VAL A 306 -5.99 25.31 -11.79
C VAL A 306 -4.95 25.68 -12.84
N ARG A 307 -5.31 25.68 -14.13
CA ARG A 307 -4.33 25.79 -15.23
C ARG A 307 -4.28 27.14 -15.90
N TRP A 308 -5.46 27.80 -16.03
CA TRP A 308 -5.55 29.00 -16.85
C TRP A 308 -5.65 30.31 -16.06
N SER A 309 -5.98 30.27 -14.75
CA SER A 309 -6.17 31.50 -13.96
C SER A 309 -4.92 32.38 -13.86
N LEU A 310 -3.75 31.80 -13.57
CA LEU A 310 -2.49 32.57 -13.49
C LEU A 310 -1.99 33.03 -14.86
N PRO A 311 -1.96 32.18 -15.93
CA PRO A 311 -1.64 32.66 -17.28
C PRO A 311 -2.56 33.74 -17.79
N ALA A 312 -3.88 33.62 -17.56
CA ALA A 312 -4.83 34.65 -17.96
C ALA A 312 -4.62 35.97 -17.22
N LEU A 313 -4.33 35.90 -15.92
CA LEU A 313 -3.98 37.06 -15.14
C LEU A 313 -2.71 37.75 -15.66
N ARG A 314 -1.66 36.97 -15.93
CA ARG A 314 -0.43 37.51 -16.50
C ARG A 314 -0.67 38.18 -17.85
N CYS A 315 -1.39 37.53 -18.75
CA CYS A 315 -1.75 38.11 -20.04
C CYS A 315 -2.52 39.44 -19.91
N LEU A 316 -3.45 39.50 -18.91
CA LEU A 316 -4.18 40.73 -18.62
C LEU A 316 -3.26 41.85 -18.13
N LEU A 317 -2.31 41.58 -17.24
CA LEU A 317 -1.36 42.54 -16.71
C LEU A 317 -0.43 43.04 -17.83
N ASP A 318 0.12 42.14 -18.64
CA ASP A 318 0.96 42.48 -19.80
C ASP A 318 0.20 43.39 -20.81
N ALA A 319 -1.08 43.14 -21.03
CA ALA A 319 -1.92 43.98 -21.88
C ALA A 319 -2.17 45.37 -21.27
N LEU A 320 -2.44 45.46 -19.96
CA LEU A 320 -2.62 46.73 -19.26
C LEU A 320 -1.34 47.60 -19.25
N GLU A 321 -0.17 46.97 -19.13
CA GLU A 321 1.12 47.62 -19.23
C GLU A 321 1.35 48.12 -20.66
N ALA A 322 1.06 47.28 -21.68
CA ALA A 322 1.19 47.65 -23.09
C ALA A 322 0.31 48.85 -23.50
N TRP A 323 -0.87 48.99 -22.86
CA TRP A 323 -1.78 50.11 -23.06
C TRP A 323 -1.42 51.35 -22.24
N GLY A 324 -0.34 51.30 -21.42
CA GLY A 324 0.07 52.36 -20.55
C GLY A 324 -0.87 52.70 -19.39
N LEU A 325 -1.80 51.76 -19.09
CA LEU A 325 -2.78 51.93 -18.00
C LEU A 325 -2.15 51.60 -16.63
N VAL A 326 -1.07 50.82 -16.62
CA VAL A 326 -0.36 50.39 -15.40
C VAL A 326 1.14 50.52 -15.66
N THR A 327 1.88 51.06 -14.69
CA THR A 327 3.36 51.07 -14.75
C THR A 327 3.92 49.69 -14.45
N GLU A 328 5.12 49.38 -14.91
CA GLU A 328 5.81 48.12 -14.68
C GLU A 328 5.86 47.74 -13.18
N LEU A 329 6.18 48.71 -12.31
CA LEU A 329 6.20 48.52 -10.87
C LEU A 329 4.80 48.21 -10.30
N ALA A 330 3.76 48.91 -10.76
CA ALA A 330 2.39 48.66 -10.35
C ALA A 330 1.91 47.31 -10.88
N GLY A 331 2.26 46.90 -12.09
CA GLY A 331 1.99 45.58 -12.66
C GLY A 331 2.63 44.48 -11.83
N LEU A 332 3.88 44.62 -11.40
CA LEU A 332 4.54 43.65 -10.52
C LEU A 332 3.83 43.51 -9.15
N LEU A 333 3.46 44.65 -8.54
CA LEU A 333 2.75 44.63 -7.24
C LEU A 333 1.36 44.02 -7.36
N LEU A 334 0.59 44.36 -8.41
CA LEU A 334 -0.73 43.79 -8.69
C LEU A 334 -0.62 42.28 -8.99
N GLY A 335 0.37 41.87 -9.77
CA GLY A 335 0.65 40.47 -10.05
C GLY A 335 0.97 39.67 -8.77
N GLY A 336 1.83 40.21 -7.92
CA GLY A 336 2.13 39.62 -6.61
C GLY A 336 0.90 39.49 -5.72
N ALA A 337 0.12 40.57 -5.58
CA ALA A 337 -1.12 40.56 -4.80
C ALA A 337 -2.15 39.54 -5.35
N ALA A 338 -2.28 39.44 -6.65
CA ALA A 338 -3.21 38.51 -7.28
C ALA A 338 -2.73 37.03 -7.14
N VAL A 339 -1.44 36.74 -7.18
CA VAL A 339 -0.90 35.40 -6.86
C VAL A 339 -1.23 35.04 -5.41
N VAL A 340 -1.03 35.96 -4.45
CA VAL A 340 -1.39 35.73 -3.05
C VAL A 340 -2.89 35.49 -2.93
N GLY A 341 -3.73 36.33 -3.56
CA GLY A 341 -5.18 36.16 -3.57
C GLY A 341 -5.63 34.81 -4.16
N TYR A 342 -4.95 34.37 -5.23
CA TYR A 342 -5.20 33.06 -5.83
C TYR A 342 -4.81 31.91 -4.89
N LEU A 343 -3.67 31.98 -4.23
CA LEU A 343 -3.28 30.98 -3.22
C LEU A 343 -4.26 30.90 -2.06
N VAL A 344 -4.72 32.06 -1.57
CA VAL A 344 -5.77 32.14 -0.55
C VAL A 344 -7.07 31.51 -1.06
N PHE A 345 -7.48 31.82 -2.29
CA PHE A 345 -8.66 31.20 -2.91
C PHE A 345 -8.54 29.68 -2.98
N LEU A 346 -7.39 29.15 -3.46
CA LEU A 346 -7.15 27.70 -3.50
C LEU A 346 -7.19 27.07 -2.09
N PHE A 347 -6.56 27.73 -1.12
CA PHE A 347 -6.58 27.28 0.27
C PHE A 347 -8.01 27.23 0.83
N LEU A 348 -8.80 28.27 0.64
CA LEU A 348 -10.19 28.30 1.08
C LEU A 348 -11.07 27.29 0.35
N ALA A 349 -10.85 27.10 -0.96
CA ALA A 349 -11.55 26.09 -1.75
C ALA A 349 -11.23 24.67 -1.21
N LEU A 350 -9.96 24.42 -0.93
CA LEU A 350 -9.50 23.15 -0.34
C LEU A 350 -10.09 22.94 1.06
N ALA A 351 -10.03 23.94 1.92
CA ALA A 351 -10.60 23.89 3.28
C ALA A 351 -12.11 23.61 3.27
N ARG A 352 -12.85 24.21 2.31
CA ARG A 352 -14.29 23.90 2.13
C ARG A 352 -14.52 22.45 1.76
N VAL A 353 -13.77 21.90 0.80
CA VAL A 353 -13.90 20.51 0.37
C VAL A 353 -13.50 19.54 1.49
N MET A 354 -12.45 19.85 2.25
CA MET A 354 -12.06 19.08 3.45
C MET A 354 -13.14 19.11 4.53
N GLY A 355 -13.82 20.23 4.70
CA GLY A 355 -14.96 20.39 5.60
C GLY A 355 -16.27 19.78 5.08
N GLY A 356 -16.25 19.04 3.97
CA GLY A 356 -17.43 18.38 3.40
C GLY A 356 -18.42 19.33 2.72
N ARG A 357 -18.05 20.59 2.50
CA ARG A 357 -18.88 21.58 1.78
C ARG A 357 -18.63 21.52 0.28
N PRO A 358 -19.64 21.80 -0.56
CA PRO A 358 -19.47 21.77 -2.01
C PRO A 358 -18.46 22.82 -2.47
N ALA A 359 -17.57 22.44 -3.38
CA ALA A 359 -16.65 23.34 -4.05
C ALA A 359 -17.38 24.28 -5.03
N PHE A 360 -16.73 25.37 -5.47
CA PHE A 360 -17.34 26.32 -6.41
C PHE A 360 -17.75 25.64 -7.73
N TYR A 361 -16.92 24.76 -8.29
CA TYR A 361 -17.22 24.04 -9.54
C TYR A 361 -18.40 23.04 -9.37
N GLU A 362 -18.62 22.50 -8.17
CA GLU A 362 -19.77 21.66 -7.84
C GLU A 362 -21.07 22.47 -7.80
N ARG A 363 -21.01 23.65 -7.18
CA ARG A 363 -22.18 24.55 -7.07
C ARG A 363 -22.60 25.09 -8.44
N TRP A 364 -21.64 25.53 -9.26
CA TRP A 364 -21.94 26.12 -10.57
C TRP A 364 -22.36 25.10 -11.61
N SER A 365 -21.85 23.88 -11.55
CA SER A 365 -22.29 22.78 -12.44
C SER A 365 -23.58 22.11 -11.95
N GLY A 366 -24.05 22.41 -10.74
CA GLY A 366 -25.21 21.74 -10.14
C GLY A 366 -24.99 20.25 -9.87
N THR A 367 -23.73 19.83 -9.66
CA THR A 367 -23.36 18.42 -9.51
C THR A 367 -22.70 18.19 -8.15
N GLY A 368 -22.89 17.00 -7.59
CA GLY A 368 -22.25 16.56 -6.35
C GLY A 368 -21.70 15.15 -6.47
N LEU A 369 -20.73 14.81 -5.62
CA LEU A 369 -20.22 13.43 -5.51
C LEU A 369 -20.95 12.73 -4.37
N VAL A 370 -21.47 11.54 -4.65
CA VAL A 370 -22.07 10.63 -3.67
C VAL A 370 -21.30 9.32 -3.61
N SER A 371 -21.37 8.66 -2.47
CA SER A 371 -20.84 7.30 -2.31
C SER A 371 -21.83 6.28 -2.86
N THR A 372 -21.34 5.25 -3.54
CA THR A 372 -22.13 4.08 -3.95
C THR A 372 -22.07 2.95 -2.93
N VAL A 373 -21.48 3.16 -1.77
CA VAL A 373 -21.44 2.19 -0.67
C VAL A 373 -22.77 2.21 0.06
N THR A 374 -23.47 1.07 0.07
CA THR A 374 -24.80 0.91 0.67
C THR A 374 -24.75 0.30 2.06
N GLU A 375 -25.84 0.42 2.84
CA GLU A 375 -25.97 -0.23 4.15
C GLU A 375 -26.05 -1.75 4.08
N ALA A 376 -26.66 -2.26 3.01
CA ALA A 376 -26.82 -3.69 2.78
C ALA A 376 -25.47 -4.43 2.63
N GLU A 377 -24.38 -3.72 2.33
CA GLU A 377 -23.03 -4.28 2.21
C GLU A 377 -22.30 -4.39 3.57
N GLN A 378 -22.87 -3.84 4.65
CA GLN A 378 -22.30 -4.05 5.98
C GLN A 378 -22.51 -5.51 6.41
N PRO A 379 -21.48 -6.18 6.96
CA PRO A 379 -21.66 -7.49 7.53
C PRO A 379 -22.74 -7.40 8.62
N SER A 380 -23.82 -8.15 8.44
CA SER A 380 -24.85 -8.36 9.48
C SER A 380 -24.14 -8.83 10.74
N GLY A 381 -24.40 -8.18 11.85
CA GLY A 381 -23.83 -8.60 13.12
C GLY A 381 -24.30 -10.00 13.48
N ALA A 382 -23.39 -10.94 13.56
CA ALA A 382 -23.50 -12.12 14.41
C ALA A 382 -22.83 -11.84 15.73
#